data_3477a3671fa7eb5e54a2204a46c871b9
#
_entry.id   3477a3671fa7eb5e54a2204a46c871b9
#
_cell.length_a   1.000
_cell.length_b   1.000
_cell.length_c   1.000
_cell.angle_alpha   90.00
_cell.angle_beta   90.00
_cell.angle_gamma   90.00
#
_symmetry.space_group_name_H-M   'P 1'
#
loop_
_entity.id
_entity.type
_entity.pdbx_description
1 polymer ?
#
loop_
_entity_poly.entity_id
_entity_poly.type
_entity_poly.pdbx_seq_one_letter_code
_entity_poly.pdbx_strand_id
1 'polypeptide(L)'
;MADTVKTMKLHIHMNDTDISSVKYMTEQYRLACNFVSQYIFDHDFPLSSVTLSNRLYQTIRSEFGLKSQMAQSAIRTVTARYDGIRTQMKEKPYKFKDIYTNKWYCVYRNLDWLQKPVLFSRPQADLVRNKRLQLCNRSKDEYNISIPEYIGWQNQSNF
;
A
#
# COMPACT_ATOMS: atom_id res chain seq x y z
N MET A 1 -28.03 8.67 -12.11
CA MET A 1 -28.24 7.80 -10.92
C MET A 1 -26.95 7.79 -10.13
N ALA A 2 -27.02 8.06 -8.83
CA ALA A 2 -25.85 8.02 -7.97
C ALA A 2 -25.56 6.56 -7.60
N ASP A 3 -24.35 6.07 -7.90
CA ASP A 3 -23.92 4.73 -7.52
C ASP A 3 -23.78 4.65 -6.01
N THR A 4 -24.55 3.77 -5.39
CA THR A 4 -24.51 3.55 -3.95
C THR A 4 -23.44 2.51 -3.63
N VAL A 5 -22.33 2.93 -3.05
CA VAL A 5 -21.28 2.02 -2.56
C VAL A 5 -21.62 1.53 -1.16
N LYS A 6 -21.81 0.23 -0.98
CA LYS A 6 -22.02 -0.41 0.32
C LYS A 6 -20.75 -1.16 0.73
N THR A 7 -20.29 -0.93 1.95
CA THR A 7 -19.16 -1.66 2.54
C THR A 7 -19.69 -2.76 3.46
N MET A 8 -19.30 -4.01 3.22
CA MET A 8 -19.59 -5.13 4.10
C MET A 8 -18.32 -5.58 4.82
N LYS A 9 -18.44 -5.89 6.10
CA LYS A 9 -17.39 -6.59 6.88
C LYS A 9 -17.77 -8.06 6.95
N LEU A 10 -16.84 -8.90 6.52
CA LEU A 10 -17.02 -10.35 6.55
C LEU A 10 -16.02 -10.96 7.52
N HIS A 11 -16.48 -11.91 8.35
CA HIS A 11 -15.63 -12.80 9.11
C HIS A 11 -15.29 -14.02 8.25
N ILE A 12 -14.01 -14.25 8.01
CA ILE A 12 -13.52 -15.39 7.25
C ILE A 12 -12.93 -16.38 8.23
N HIS A 13 -13.46 -17.60 8.24
CA HIS A 13 -12.86 -18.69 8.99
C HIS A 13 -11.78 -19.35 8.12
N MET A 14 -10.57 -19.37 8.63
CA MET A 14 -9.41 -19.96 7.97
C MET A 14 -8.77 -20.99 8.90
N ASN A 15 -8.13 -22.00 8.34
CA ASN A 15 -7.29 -22.91 9.10
C ASN A 15 -5.95 -22.23 9.49
N ASP A 16 -5.22 -22.82 10.44
CA ASP A 16 -3.98 -22.23 10.96
C ASP A 16 -2.89 -22.09 9.88
N THR A 17 -2.86 -22.98 8.90
CA THR A 17 -1.91 -22.95 7.78
C THR A 17 -2.19 -21.74 6.89
N ASP A 18 -3.46 -21.50 6.55
CA ASP A 18 -3.86 -20.35 5.72
C ASP A 18 -3.63 -19.04 6.47
N ILE A 19 -3.92 -19.00 7.77
CA ILE A 19 -3.64 -17.83 8.62
C ILE A 19 -2.14 -17.50 8.61
N SER A 20 -1.30 -18.52 8.75
CA SER A 20 0.17 -18.34 8.73
C SER A 20 0.66 -17.84 7.37
N SER A 21 0.12 -18.39 6.29
CA SER A 21 0.43 -17.97 4.91
C SER A 21 0.01 -16.53 4.64
N VAL A 22 -1.19 -16.13 5.09
CA VAL A 22 -1.66 -14.75 4.95
C VAL A 22 -0.81 -13.78 5.77
N LYS A 23 -0.45 -14.13 7.01
CA LYS A 23 0.44 -13.31 7.83
C LYS A 23 1.81 -13.12 7.19
N TYR A 24 2.40 -14.18 6.68
CA TYR A 24 3.67 -14.10 5.96
C TYR A 24 3.57 -13.18 4.74
N MET A 25 2.57 -13.39 3.88
CA MET A 25 2.37 -12.59 2.68
C MET A 25 2.12 -11.11 2.98
N THR A 26 1.35 -10.80 4.03
CA THR A 26 1.12 -9.41 4.45
C THR A 26 2.38 -8.76 4.97
N GLU A 27 3.23 -9.51 5.65
CA GLU A 27 4.53 -9.01 6.11
C GLU A 27 5.47 -8.73 4.94
N GLN A 28 5.57 -9.63 3.95
CA GLN A 28 6.36 -9.40 2.74
C GLN A 28 5.86 -8.17 1.97
N TYR A 29 4.55 -7.99 1.88
CA TYR A 29 3.96 -6.81 1.27
C TYR A 29 4.33 -5.51 2.02
N ARG A 30 4.29 -5.54 3.35
CA ARG A 30 4.71 -4.41 4.20
C ARG A 30 6.19 -4.06 3.98
N LEU A 31 7.06 -5.07 3.95
CA LEU A 31 8.48 -4.89 3.69
C LEU A 31 8.73 -4.32 2.29
N ALA A 32 8.04 -4.80 1.28
CA ALA A 32 8.11 -4.26 -0.07
C ALA A 32 7.64 -2.79 -0.13
N CYS A 33 6.57 -2.43 0.58
CA CYS A 33 6.15 -1.03 0.68
C CYS A 33 7.23 -0.14 1.33
N ASN A 34 7.88 -0.63 2.39
CA ASN A 34 8.96 0.11 3.04
C ASN A 34 10.18 0.25 2.12
N PHE A 35 10.53 -0.78 1.38
CA PHE A 35 11.59 -0.74 0.37
C PHE A 35 11.30 0.32 -0.71
N VAL A 36 10.09 0.32 -1.28
CA VAL A 36 9.68 1.34 -2.27
C VAL A 36 9.69 2.74 -1.65
N SER A 37 9.24 2.87 -0.40
CA SER A 37 9.24 4.14 0.30
C SER A 37 10.65 4.69 0.52
N GLN A 38 11.58 3.83 0.94
CA GLN A 38 12.98 4.19 1.08
C GLN A 38 13.57 4.64 -0.26
N TYR A 39 13.30 3.88 -1.34
CA TYR A 39 13.76 4.23 -2.66
C TYR A 39 13.25 5.61 -3.12
N ILE A 40 11.96 5.92 -2.91
CA ILE A 40 11.37 7.22 -3.26
C ILE A 40 12.05 8.35 -2.48
N PHE A 41 12.30 8.12 -1.20
CA PHE A 41 12.95 9.11 -0.35
C PHE A 41 14.40 9.40 -0.77
N ASP A 42 15.16 8.36 -1.12
CA ASP A 42 16.58 8.48 -1.49
C ASP A 42 16.81 9.02 -2.91
N HIS A 43 15.75 9.11 -3.75
CA HIS A 43 15.86 9.49 -5.16
C HIS A 43 15.03 10.73 -5.51
N ASP A 44 14.92 11.71 -4.62
CA ASP A 44 14.21 12.97 -4.85
C ASP A 44 12.72 12.82 -5.20
N PHE A 45 12.05 11.89 -4.55
CA PHE A 45 10.61 11.68 -4.60
C PHE A 45 10.03 11.44 -6.01
N PRO A 46 10.51 10.44 -6.78
CA PRO A 46 9.89 10.07 -8.04
C PRO A 46 8.53 9.43 -7.76
N LEU A 47 7.43 10.13 -8.07
CA LEU A 47 6.07 9.65 -7.80
C LEU A 47 5.38 9.03 -9.01
N SER A 48 6.07 8.89 -10.14
CA SER A 48 5.53 8.18 -11.30
C SER A 48 5.51 6.68 -11.05
N SER A 49 4.33 6.11 -10.92
CA SER A 49 4.16 4.67 -10.71
C SER A 49 4.71 3.83 -11.88
N VAL A 50 4.71 4.38 -13.10
CA VAL A 50 5.29 3.74 -14.29
C VAL A 50 6.81 3.68 -14.17
N THR A 51 7.45 4.80 -13.84
CA THR A 51 8.90 4.87 -13.66
C THR A 51 9.38 3.95 -12.54
N LEU A 52 8.68 3.96 -11.40
CA LEU A 52 8.99 3.09 -10.28
C LEU A 52 8.77 1.61 -10.62
N SER A 53 7.70 1.29 -11.36
CA SER A 53 7.46 -0.07 -11.82
C SER A 53 8.58 -0.57 -12.72
N ASN A 54 9.02 0.23 -13.68
CA ASN A 54 10.12 -0.16 -14.57
C ASN A 54 11.44 -0.43 -13.82
N ARG A 55 11.68 0.28 -12.71
CA ARG A 55 12.92 0.17 -11.94
C ARG A 55 12.86 -0.91 -10.86
N LEU A 56 11.74 -1.01 -10.13
CA LEU A 56 11.65 -1.77 -8.89
C LEU A 56 10.84 -3.06 -9.01
N TYR A 57 10.04 -3.22 -10.06
CA TYR A 57 9.12 -4.34 -10.20
C TYR A 57 9.80 -5.71 -10.08
N GLN A 58 10.91 -5.90 -10.79
CA GLN A 58 11.64 -7.19 -10.77
C GLN A 58 12.26 -7.45 -9.39
N THR A 59 12.86 -6.43 -8.80
CA THR A 59 13.46 -6.52 -7.46
C THR A 59 12.42 -6.87 -6.40
N ILE A 60 11.25 -6.21 -6.44
CA ILE A 60 10.17 -6.50 -5.50
C ILE A 60 9.68 -7.95 -5.66
N ARG A 61 9.60 -8.46 -6.88
CA ARG A 61 9.18 -9.84 -7.11
C ARG A 61 10.20 -10.86 -6.62
N SER A 62 11.48 -10.63 -6.87
CA SER A 62 12.55 -11.58 -6.51
C SER A 62 12.86 -11.57 -5.01
N GLU A 63 12.94 -10.39 -4.38
CA GLU A 63 13.34 -10.26 -2.98
C GLU A 63 12.21 -10.58 -2.00
N PHE A 64 11.00 -10.13 -2.31
CA PHE A 64 9.85 -10.31 -1.40
C PHE A 64 8.90 -11.44 -1.82
N GLY A 65 9.20 -12.15 -2.91
CA GLY A 65 8.36 -13.24 -3.41
C GLY A 65 6.94 -12.83 -3.80
N LEU A 66 6.72 -11.54 -4.07
CA LEU A 66 5.39 -11.03 -4.37
C LEU A 66 5.00 -11.31 -5.82
N LYS A 67 3.75 -11.71 -6.02
CA LYS A 67 3.19 -11.84 -7.37
C LYS A 67 3.03 -10.48 -8.05
N SER A 68 2.98 -10.53 -9.36
CA SER A 68 2.95 -9.38 -10.27
C SER A 68 1.97 -8.28 -9.82
N GLN A 69 0.74 -8.64 -9.52
CA GLN A 69 -0.29 -7.69 -9.06
C GLN A 69 0.01 -7.07 -7.69
N MET A 70 0.58 -7.86 -6.78
CA MET A 70 0.95 -7.39 -5.45
C MET A 70 2.15 -6.45 -5.49
N ALA A 71 3.16 -6.79 -6.31
CA ALA A 71 4.31 -5.91 -6.51
C ALA A 71 3.88 -4.54 -7.08
N GLN A 72 3.01 -4.54 -8.10
CA GLN A 72 2.45 -3.29 -8.63
C GLN A 72 1.56 -2.55 -7.61
N SER A 73 0.81 -3.30 -6.80
CA SER A 73 -0.01 -2.73 -5.75
C SER A 73 0.85 -2.03 -4.68
N ALA A 74 1.97 -2.63 -4.27
CA ALA A 74 2.89 -2.03 -3.32
C ALA A 74 3.40 -0.67 -3.83
N ILE A 75 3.85 -0.60 -5.10
CA ILE A 75 4.30 0.64 -5.72
C ILE A 75 3.18 1.70 -5.70
N ARG A 76 1.97 1.33 -6.12
CA ARG A 76 0.83 2.27 -6.16
C ARG A 76 0.42 2.76 -4.76
N THR A 77 0.43 1.87 -3.78
CA THR A 77 0.09 2.21 -2.39
C THR A 77 1.07 3.24 -1.83
N VAL A 78 2.36 3.05 -2.08
CA VAL A 78 3.39 3.97 -1.60
C VAL A 78 3.32 5.31 -2.34
N THR A 79 3.20 5.32 -3.67
CA THR A 79 3.06 6.56 -4.42
C THR A 79 1.84 7.36 -4.01
N ALA A 80 0.68 6.70 -3.83
CA ALA A 80 -0.54 7.35 -3.35
C ALA A 80 -0.37 7.95 -1.95
N ARG A 81 0.42 7.31 -1.09
CA ARG A 81 0.72 7.83 0.26
C ARG A 81 1.56 9.11 0.19
N TYR A 82 2.61 9.13 -0.64
CA TYR A 82 3.43 10.33 -0.84
C TYR A 82 2.66 11.45 -1.52
N ASP A 83 1.79 11.14 -2.50
CA ASP A 83 0.90 12.12 -3.12
C ASP A 83 -0.06 12.76 -2.10
N GLY A 84 -0.63 11.96 -1.20
CA GLY A 84 -1.46 12.45 -0.11
C GLY A 84 -0.69 13.40 0.82
N ILE A 85 0.54 13.05 1.21
CA ILE A 85 1.39 13.91 2.03
C ILE A 85 1.73 15.20 1.30
N ARG A 86 2.10 15.13 0.02
CA ARG A 86 2.39 16.29 -0.81
C ARG A 86 1.19 17.25 -0.87
N THR A 87 0.00 16.72 -1.05
CA THR A 87 -1.25 17.50 -1.05
C THR A 87 -1.49 18.17 0.31
N GLN A 88 -1.38 17.41 1.40
CA GLN A 88 -1.53 17.96 2.75
C GLN A 88 -0.53 19.07 3.07
N MET A 89 0.72 18.92 2.64
CA MET A 89 1.76 19.94 2.84
C MET A 89 1.46 21.24 2.07
N LYS A 90 0.87 21.14 0.88
CA LYS A 90 0.44 22.28 0.09
C LYS A 90 -0.81 22.96 0.67
N GLU A 91 -1.77 22.20 1.14
CA GLU A 91 -3.02 22.73 1.68
C GLU A 91 -2.85 23.31 3.09
N LYS A 92 -1.91 22.80 3.87
CA LYS A 92 -1.65 23.21 5.25
C LYS A 92 -0.25 23.80 5.39
N PRO A 93 -0.06 25.08 5.05
CA PRO A 93 1.24 25.72 5.20
C PRO A 93 1.67 25.77 6.67
N TYR A 94 2.96 25.65 6.90
CA TYR A 94 3.52 25.89 8.23
C TYR A 94 3.45 27.37 8.57
N LYS A 95 2.79 27.68 9.68
CA LYS A 95 2.65 29.06 10.16
C LYS A 95 3.55 29.25 11.37
N PHE A 96 4.35 30.30 11.34
CA PHE A 96 5.16 30.70 12.48
C PHE A 96 5.09 32.21 12.68
N LYS A 97 5.28 32.62 13.92
CA LYS A 97 5.34 34.04 14.29
C LYS A 97 6.80 34.42 14.48
N ASP A 98 7.23 35.40 13.73
CA ASP A 98 8.57 35.95 13.91
C ASP A 98 8.63 36.74 15.20
N ILE A 99 9.63 36.43 16.03
CA ILE A 99 9.81 37.03 17.37
C ILE A 99 10.20 38.50 17.25
N TYR A 100 10.94 38.88 16.24
CA TYR A 100 11.44 40.26 16.07
C TYR A 100 10.39 41.19 15.45
N THR A 101 9.72 40.73 14.41
CA THR A 101 8.74 41.57 13.68
C THR A 101 7.33 41.41 14.21
N ASN A 102 7.08 40.44 15.08
CA ASN A 102 5.78 40.06 15.64
C ASN A 102 4.71 39.73 14.57
N LYS A 103 5.15 39.45 13.32
CA LYS A 103 4.29 39.11 12.18
C LYS A 103 4.21 37.61 12.00
N TRP A 104 3.05 37.17 11.46
CA TRP A 104 2.86 35.77 11.06
C TRP A 104 3.34 35.56 9.64
N TYR A 105 4.09 34.51 9.44
CA TYR A 105 4.57 34.03 8.15
C TYR A 105 4.00 32.67 7.86
N CYS A 106 3.73 32.41 6.56
CA CYS A 106 3.28 31.11 6.05
C CYS A 106 4.35 30.55 5.11
N VAL A 107 4.83 29.34 5.40
CA VAL A 107 5.77 28.62 4.52
C VAL A 107 5.07 27.40 3.95
N TYR A 108 4.97 27.34 2.64
CA TYR A 108 4.50 26.17 1.93
C TYR A 108 5.63 25.13 1.89
N ARG A 109 5.34 23.95 2.42
CA ARG A 109 6.30 22.85 2.46
C ARG A 109 6.07 21.92 1.28
N ASN A 110 7.14 21.26 0.87
CA ASN A 110 7.11 20.19 -0.13
C ASN A 110 7.71 18.92 0.49
N LEU A 111 7.77 17.81 -0.27
CA LEU A 111 8.30 16.53 0.21
C LEU A 111 9.76 16.60 0.69
N ASP A 112 10.54 17.55 0.18
CA ASP A 112 11.94 17.82 0.58
C ASP A 112 12.09 18.12 2.10
N TRP A 113 11.00 18.49 2.75
CA TRP A 113 10.98 18.73 4.21
C TRP A 113 10.84 17.45 5.04
N LEU A 114 10.63 16.31 4.40
CA LEU A 114 10.60 15.03 5.10
C LEU A 114 12.00 14.68 5.57
N GLN A 115 12.12 14.41 6.87
CA GLN A 115 13.40 14.00 7.50
C GLN A 115 13.61 12.48 7.43
N LYS A 116 12.56 11.74 7.14
CA LYS A 116 12.55 10.26 7.12
C LYS A 116 11.58 9.74 6.07
N PRO A 117 11.83 8.56 5.50
CA PRO A 117 10.88 7.91 4.62
C PRO A 117 9.59 7.56 5.37
N VAL A 118 8.51 7.43 4.61
CA VAL A 118 7.20 7.04 5.15
C VAL A 118 7.20 5.56 5.45
N LEU A 119 7.11 5.18 6.72
CA LEU A 119 7.12 3.79 7.14
C LEU A 119 5.69 3.21 7.22
N PHE A 120 5.56 1.99 6.76
CA PHE A 120 4.37 1.16 6.88
C PHE A 120 4.57 0.21 8.06
N SER A 121 4.03 0.58 9.23
CA SER A 121 4.26 -0.13 10.50
C SER A 121 3.30 -1.29 10.74
N ARG A 122 2.19 -1.34 10.00
CA ARG A 122 1.19 -2.42 10.10
C ARG A 122 0.96 -3.04 8.73
N PRO A 123 0.74 -4.36 8.67
CA PRO A 123 0.26 -4.98 7.44
C PRO A 123 -1.01 -4.26 7.03
N GLN A 124 -1.01 -3.65 5.86
CA GLN A 124 -2.21 -2.97 5.39
C GLN A 124 -3.22 -4.04 4.98
N ALA A 125 -4.43 -3.92 5.51
CA ALA A 125 -5.58 -4.71 5.09
C ALA A 125 -5.99 -4.49 3.62
N ASP A 126 -5.23 -3.66 2.89
CA ASP A 126 -5.40 -3.37 1.46
C ASP A 126 -5.18 -4.58 0.54
N LEU A 127 -4.62 -5.67 1.05
CA LEU A 127 -4.65 -6.97 0.39
C LEU A 127 -6.07 -7.43 0.05
N VAL A 128 -7.01 -7.10 0.92
CA VAL A 128 -8.44 -7.40 0.71
C VAL A 128 -9.09 -6.36 -0.23
N ARG A 129 -8.58 -5.14 -0.25
CA ARG A 129 -9.10 -4.05 -1.11
C ARG A 129 -8.72 -4.23 -2.58
N ASN A 130 -7.60 -4.84 -2.86
CA ASN A 130 -7.11 -5.04 -4.22
C ASN A 130 -7.69 -6.29 -4.90
N LYS A 131 -9.00 -6.49 -4.81
CA LYS A 131 -9.78 -7.15 -5.85
C LYS A 131 -9.63 -8.65 -6.03
N ARG A 132 -9.57 -9.48 -5.02
CA ARG A 132 -9.76 -10.89 -5.37
C ARG A 132 -10.44 -11.74 -4.30
N LEU A 133 -11.37 -11.13 -3.60
CA LEU A 133 -12.53 -11.86 -3.13
C LEU A 133 -13.55 -11.85 -4.29
N GLN A 134 -13.50 -12.83 -5.16
CA GLN A 134 -14.61 -13.09 -6.06
C GLN A 134 -15.75 -13.68 -5.22
N LEU A 135 -16.74 -12.87 -4.95
CA LEU A 135 -18.03 -13.34 -4.48
C LEU A 135 -18.73 -14.04 -5.65
N CYS A 136 -18.57 -15.36 -5.72
CA CYS A 136 -19.38 -16.17 -6.63
C CYS A 136 -20.71 -16.47 -5.95
N ASN A 137 -21.77 -15.88 -6.44
CA ASN A 137 -23.14 -16.26 -6.08
C ASN A 137 -23.47 -17.56 -6.83
N ARG A 138 -23.45 -18.70 -6.15
CA ARG A 138 -23.82 -20.00 -6.73
C ARG A 138 -25.29 -20.37 -6.53
N SER A 139 -25.93 -19.80 -5.54
CA SER A 139 -27.36 -19.92 -5.28
C SER A 139 -27.86 -18.64 -4.66
N LYS A 140 -29.18 -18.42 -4.69
CA LYS A 140 -29.76 -17.17 -4.17
C LYS A 140 -29.42 -16.86 -2.71
N ASP A 141 -28.89 -17.84 -1.95
CA ASP A 141 -28.71 -17.75 -0.50
C ASP A 141 -27.30 -18.11 -0.01
N GLU A 142 -26.36 -18.53 -0.86
CA GLU A 142 -24.99 -18.85 -0.47
C GLU A 142 -23.96 -18.01 -1.25
N TYR A 143 -23.12 -17.29 -0.49
CA TYR A 143 -21.97 -16.58 -1.01
C TYR A 143 -20.70 -17.39 -0.76
N ASN A 144 -20.11 -17.95 -1.82
CA ASN A 144 -18.79 -18.53 -1.73
C ASN A 144 -17.72 -17.46 -1.93
N ILE A 145 -16.92 -17.26 -0.91
CA ILE A 145 -15.76 -16.39 -0.95
C ILE A 145 -14.58 -17.24 -1.38
N SER A 146 -14.10 -17.08 -2.61
CA SER A 146 -12.83 -17.65 -3.02
C SER A 146 -11.69 -16.78 -2.52
N ILE A 147 -10.89 -17.30 -1.59
CA ILE A 147 -9.63 -16.69 -1.22
C ILE A 147 -8.72 -16.76 -2.45
N PRO A 148 -8.02 -15.67 -2.82
CA PRO A 148 -7.17 -15.68 -3.99
C PRO A 148 -6.14 -16.81 -3.90
N GLU A 149 -5.83 -17.45 -5.02
CA GLU A 149 -4.83 -18.51 -5.18
C GLU A 149 -3.41 -18.19 -4.65
N TYR A 150 -3.23 -17.00 -4.09
CA TYR A 150 -1.98 -16.52 -3.52
C TYR A 150 -1.53 -17.28 -2.27
N ILE A 151 -2.45 -17.93 -1.57
CA ILE A 151 -2.15 -18.65 -0.33
C ILE A 151 -1.57 -20.04 -0.63
N GLY A 152 -1.92 -20.65 -1.77
CA GLY A 152 -1.49 -22.01 -2.14
C GLY A 152 -0.10 -22.12 -2.79
N TRP A 153 0.57 -21.00 -3.09
CA TRP A 153 1.78 -21.04 -3.94
C TRP A 153 3.11 -21.13 -3.19
N GLN A 154 3.11 -21.07 -1.88
CA GLN A 154 4.37 -21.28 -1.13
C GLN A 154 4.86 -22.73 -1.12
N ASN A 155 4.00 -23.69 -1.47
CA ASN A 155 4.37 -25.11 -1.49
C ASN A 155 4.95 -25.59 -2.84
N GLN A 156 5.05 -24.74 -3.87
CA GLN A 156 5.58 -25.14 -5.18
C GLN A 156 6.96 -24.59 -5.53
N SER A 157 7.62 -23.86 -4.64
CA SER A 157 8.97 -23.34 -4.88
C SER A 157 10.08 -24.19 -4.26
N ASN A 158 9.80 -25.44 -3.89
CA ASN A 158 10.79 -26.43 -3.50
C ASN A 158 10.87 -27.53 -4.57
N PHE A 159 11.27 -27.15 -5.79
CA PHE A 159 11.86 -28.05 -6.77
C PHE A 159 12.91 -27.27 -7.54
#